data_b196aeed862dbc24239e94b2153117fd
#
_entry.id   b196aeed862dbc24239e94b2153117fd
#
_cell.length_a   1.000
_cell.length_b   1.000
_cell.length_c   1.000
_cell.angle_alpha   90.00
_cell.angle_beta   90.00
_cell.angle_gamma   90.00
#
_symmetry.space_group_name_H-M   'P 1'
#
loop_
_entity.id
_entity.type
_entity.pdbx_description
1 polymer ?
#
loop_
_entity_poly.entity_id
_entity_poly.type
_entity_poly.pdbx_seq_one_letter_code
_entity_poly.pdbx_strand_id
1 'polypeptide(L)'
;MSMRSSSAAVLLAAAAILCLAAGANAQSAAETARQFAPSGKLRVGVLMLSYFAVEQDGQIEGWSPDIGIELARRLGVPHELVPIRNPADMIDAFKGGKIDVTFIGITKDRAAAFDFGPVMIGLRTTFLVPASSAIKSIPEIDQAGVRIVVPARSAQGEHLEKIIKSATMLRVPVETTKPATDLIASGQADAFSHVVPMLANAQPALPGSRILPGSYYDVPIAIGYPKGSPTAVVEHAKAFVADMKASGFAQKAIERMGKKADGVVVAQ
;
A
#
# COMPACT_ATOMS: atom_id res chain seq x y z
N MET A 1 9.08 33.27 -60.67
CA MET A 1 8.70 31.87 -60.47
C MET A 1 9.70 31.23 -59.47
N SER A 2 9.58 31.45 -58.18
CA SER A 2 10.50 30.83 -57.16
C SER A 2 10.00 31.02 -55.73
N MET A 3 8.75 30.62 -55.41
CA MET A 3 8.26 30.66 -54.02
C MET A 3 7.65 29.35 -53.53
N ARG A 4 7.73 28.28 -54.30
CA ARG A 4 7.11 26.97 -53.94
C ARG A 4 8.09 25.95 -53.29
N SER A 5 9.42 26.16 -53.38
CA SER A 5 10.39 25.19 -52.88
C SER A 5 10.70 25.33 -51.36
N SER A 6 10.49 26.52 -50.79
CA SER A 6 10.78 26.74 -49.37
C SER A 6 9.79 26.09 -48.41
N SER A 7 8.51 26.00 -48.80
CA SER A 7 7.46 25.40 -47.94
C SER A 7 7.60 23.88 -47.78
N ALA A 8 8.03 23.18 -48.82
CA ALA A 8 8.22 21.73 -48.81
C ALA A 8 9.42 21.33 -47.93
N ALA A 9 10.52 22.11 -47.95
CA ALA A 9 11.67 21.86 -47.12
C ALA A 9 11.40 22.07 -45.61
N VAL A 10 10.59 23.07 -45.26
CA VAL A 10 10.18 23.35 -43.88
C VAL A 10 9.26 22.23 -43.35
N LEU A 11 8.33 21.72 -44.16
CA LEU A 11 7.45 20.62 -43.79
C LEU A 11 8.21 19.29 -43.57
N LEU A 12 9.21 19.00 -44.40
CA LEU A 12 10.08 17.83 -44.27
C LEU A 12 10.96 17.91 -43.01
N ALA A 13 11.51 19.08 -42.70
CA ALA A 13 12.29 19.30 -41.48
C ALA A 13 11.45 19.16 -40.21
N ALA A 14 10.22 19.70 -40.21
CA ALA A 14 9.29 19.55 -39.09
C ALA A 14 8.86 18.10 -38.90
N ALA A 15 8.61 17.32 -39.93
CA ALA A 15 8.29 15.91 -39.86
C ALA A 15 9.49 15.09 -39.33
N ALA A 16 10.71 15.40 -39.74
CA ALA A 16 11.91 14.72 -39.26
C ALA A 16 12.15 14.99 -37.77
N ILE A 17 11.92 16.20 -37.28
CA ILE A 17 12.04 16.58 -35.88
C ILE A 17 10.97 15.86 -35.04
N LEU A 18 9.73 15.75 -35.51
CA LEU A 18 8.68 14.99 -34.84
C LEU A 18 9.01 13.49 -34.75
N CYS A 19 9.55 12.89 -35.83
CA CYS A 19 9.96 11.49 -35.82
C CYS A 19 11.14 11.23 -34.83
N LEU A 20 12.10 12.13 -34.77
CA LEU A 20 13.23 12.03 -33.81
C LEU A 20 12.77 12.18 -32.36
N ALA A 21 11.86 13.11 -32.07
CA ALA A 21 11.28 13.28 -30.76
C ALA A 21 10.42 12.08 -30.32
N ALA A 22 9.64 11.50 -31.22
CA ALA A 22 8.86 10.29 -30.97
C ALA A 22 9.76 9.07 -30.70
N GLY A 23 10.86 8.93 -31.46
CA GLY A 23 11.85 7.88 -31.25
C GLY A 23 12.56 7.99 -29.89
N ALA A 24 12.96 9.19 -29.48
CA ALA A 24 13.62 9.46 -28.19
C ALA A 24 12.67 9.14 -27.01
N ASN A 25 11.39 9.53 -27.11
CA ASN A 25 10.38 9.24 -26.08
C ASN A 25 10.10 7.72 -25.97
N ALA A 26 10.00 7.01 -27.09
CA ALA A 26 9.80 5.56 -27.09
C ALA A 26 10.99 4.80 -26.50
N GLN A 27 12.21 5.25 -26.79
CA GLN A 27 13.42 4.66 -26.21
C GLN A 27 13.53 4.91 -24.71
N SER A 28 13.16 6.10 -24.24
CA SER A 28 13.09 6.44 -22.79
C SER A 28 12.04 5.61 -22.07
N ALA A 29 10.85 5.41 -22.68
CA ALA A 29 9.80 4.57 -22.09
C ALA A 29 10.21 3.09 -21.99
N ALA A 30 10.85 2.54 -23.04
CA ALA A 30 11.37 1.18 -23.04
C ALA A 30 12.48 0.98 -22.01
N GLU A 31 13.34 1.99 -21.78
CA GLU A 31 14.36 1.96 -20.75
C GLU A 31 13.74 1.97 -19.35
N THR A 32 12.76 2.84 -19.10
CA THR A 32 12.02 2.87 -17.83
C THR A 32 11.35 1.53 -17.55
N ALA A 33 10.73 0.92 -18.57
CA ALA A 33 10.11 -0.41 -18.43
C ALA A 33 11.15 -1.47 -18.04
N ARG A 34 12.35 -1.49 -18.66
CA ARG A 34 13.44 -2.41 -18.28
C ARG A 34 13.93 -2.20 -16.85
N GLN A 35 13.95 -0.96 -16.38
CA GLN A 35 14.37 -0.64 -15.02
C GLN A 35 13.34 -1.09 -13.97
N PHE A 36 12.04 -1.02 -14.28
CA PHE A 36 10.97 -1.57 -13.43
C PHE A 36 10.90 -3.09 -13.49
N ALA A 37 11.12 -3.67 -14.67
CA ALA A 37 10.92 -5.08 -14.97
C ALA A 37 12.19 -5.71 -15.57
N PRO A 38 13.28 -5.82 -14.79
CA PRO A 38 14.57 -6.29 -15.31
C PRO A 38 14.55 -7.72 -15.83
N SER A 39 13.58 -8.53 -15.40
CA SER A 39 13.36 -9.90 -15.90
C SER A 39 12.51 -9.99 -17.18
N GLY A 40 12.09 -8.84 -17.73
CA GLY A 40 11.15 -8.76 -18.86
C GLY A 40 9.68 -8.85 -18.47
N LYS A 41 9.36 -9.05 -17.20
CA LYS A 41 8.01 -9.00 -16.61
C LYS A 41 8.04 -8.26 -15.29
N LEU A 42 6.98 -7.53 -14.95
CA LEU A 42 6.85 -6.84 -13.66
C LEU A 42 6.37 -7.83 -12.59
N ARG A 43 7.21 -8.13 -11.61
CA ARG A 43 6.86 -9.00 -10.49
C ARG A 43 6.31 -8.14 -9.35
N VAL A 44 5.00 -8.24 -9.14
CA VAL A 44 4.27 -7.46 -8.14
C VAL A 44 4.14 -8.26 -6.85
N GLY A 45 4.80 -7.84 -5.78
CA GLY A 45 4.62 -8.42 -4.45
C GLY A 45 3.26 -8.04 -3.89
N VAL A 46 2.37 -9.01 -3.73
CA VAL A 46 1.00 -8.82 -3.25
C VAL A 46 0.85 -9.33 -1.84
N LEU A 47 0.53 -8.43 -0.91
CA LEU A 47 0.29 -8.80 0.48
C LEU A 47 -1.07 -9.49 0.62
N MET A 48 -1.07 -10.77 1.01
CA MET A 48 -2.26 -11.60 1.13
C MET A 48 -2.98 -11.37 2.47
N LEU A 49 -3.40 -10.12 2.68
CA LEU A 49 -4.31 -9.72 3.75
C LEU A 49 -5.64 -9.31 3.12
N SER A 50 -6.76 -9.72 3.70
CA SER A 50 -8.10 -9.62 3.10
C SER A 50 -8.49 -8.22 2.59
N TYR A 51 -7.90 -7.19 3.14
CA TYR A 51 -8.10 -5.79 2.73
C TYR A 51 -7.06 -5.27 1.70
N PHE A 52 -6.12 -6.11 1.27
CA PHE A 52 -5.23 -5.87 0.12
C PHE A 52 -5.59 -6.76 -1.05
N ALA A 53 -5.66 -8.07 -0.79
CA ALA A 53 -5.95 -9.09 -1.77
C ALA A 53 -6.47 -10.36 -1.13
N VAL A 54 -7.23 -11.13 -1.89
CA VAL A 54 -7.70 -12.48 -1.56
C VAL A 54 -7.39 -13.41 -2.72
N GLU A 55 -7.26 -14.70 -2.42
CA GLU A 55 -7.23 -15.74 -3.44
C GLU A 55 -8.63 -16.33 -3.57
N GLN A 56 -9.18 -16.29 -4.77
CA GLN A 56 -10.49 -16.81 -5.09
C GLN A 56 -10.40 -17.57 -6.43
N ASP A 57 -10.86 -18.81 -6.46
CA ASP A 57 -10.83 -19.69 -7.65
C ASP A 57 -9.45 -19.78 -8.33
N GLY A 58 -8.37 -19.76 -7.52
CA GLY A 58 -6.99 -19.80 -7.99
C GLY A 58 -6.47 -18.47 -8.58
N GLN A 59 -7.23 -17.38 -8.44
CA GLN A 59 -6.84 -16.04 -8.87
C GLN A 59 -6.64 -15.13 -7.66
N ILE A 60 -5.67 -14.22 -7.76
CA ILE A 60 -5.42 -13.21 -6.75
C ILE A 60 -6.18 -11.94 -7.16
N GLU A 61 -7.16 -11.55 -6.36
CA GLU A 61 -8.03 -10.40 -6.60
C GLU A 61 -7.89 -9.38 -5.47
N GLY A 62 -8.02 -8.09 -5.80
CA GLY A 62 -8.00 -7.00 -4.84
C GLY A 62 -7.45 -5.71 -5.41
N TRP A 63 -7.52 -4.62 -4.64
CA TRP A 63 -7.04 -3.32 -5.11
C TRP A 63 -5.53 -3.32 -5.37
N SER A 64 -4.75 -4.04 -4.57
CA SER A 64 -3.29 -4.08 -4.68
C SER A 64 -2.82 -4.80 -5.96
N PRO A 65 -3.28 -6.02 -6.29
CA PRO A 65 -2.98 -6.65 -7.58
C PRO A 65 -3.51 -5.85 -8.77
N ASP A 66 -4.74 -5.28 -8.69
CA ASP A 66 -5.31 -4.50 -9.79
C ASP A 66 -4.42 -3.31 -10.18
N ILE A 67 -3.90 -2.58 -9.17
CA ILE A 67 -3.01 -1.44 -9.41
C ILE A 67 -1.66 -1.92 -9.96
N GLY A 68 -1.13 -3.05 -9.47
CA GLY A 68 0.11 -3.63 -9.99
C GLY A 68 0.00 -4.09 -11.45
N ILE A 69 -1.11 -4.71 -11.82
CA ILE A 69 -1.44 -5.11 -13.19
C ILE A 69 -1.53 -3.87 -14.09
N GLU A 70 -2.20 -2.82 -13.64
CA GLU A 70 -2.30 -1.57 -14.40
C GLU A 70 -0.94 -0.90 -14.59
N LEU A 71 -0.03 -0.96 -13.59
CA LEU A 71 1.33 -0.48 -13.77
C LEU A 71 2.07 -1.27 -14.86
N ALA A 72 2.00 -2.60 -14.83
CA ALA A 72 2.62 -3.45 -15.86
C ALA A 72 2.06 -3.14 -17.26
N ARG A 73 0.74 -2.99 -17.38
CA ARG A 73 0.06 -2.62 -18.63
C ARG A 73 0.57 -1.28 -19.19
N ARG A 74 0.78 -0.28 -18.34
CA ARG A 74 1.30 1.04 -18.74
C ARG A 74 2.77 1.00 -19.14
N LEU A 75 3.54 0.15 -18.48
CA LEU A 75 4.94 -0.11 -18.84
C LEU A 75 5.06 -0.94 -20.13
N GLY A 76 3.97 -1.54 -20.63
CA GLY A 76 3.98 -2.41 -21.79
C GLY A 76 4.69 -3.74 -21.58
N VAL A 77 4.69 -4.25 -20.34
CA VAL A 77 5.34 -5.53 -19.95
C VAL A 77 4.32 -6.51 -19.36
N PRO A 78 4.55 -7.83 -19.47
CA PRO A 78 3.79 -8.82 -18.72
C PRO A 78 3.92 -8.60 -17.22
N HIS A 79 2.95 -9.08 -16.44
CA HIS A 79 3.01 -9.08 -14.98
C HIS A 79 3.10 -10.49 -14.41
N GLU A 80 3.60 -10.57 -13.18
CA GLU A 80 3.52 -11.74 -12.32
C GLU A 80 3.11 -11.29 -10.91
N LEU A 81 2.04 -11.86 -10.36
CA LEU A 81 1.65 -11.61 -8.99
C LEU A 81 2.38 -12.60 -8.07
N VAL A 82 3.15 -12.08 -7.12
CA VAL A 82 3.90 -12.87 -6.15
C VAL A 82 3.22 -12.75 -4.78
N PRO A 83 2.49 -13.78 -4.32
CA PRO A 83 1.77 -13.72 -3.05
C PRO A 83 2.75 -13.71 -1.86
N ILE A 84 2.60 -12.73 -0.98
CA ILE A 84 3.36 -12.59 0.27
C ILE A 84 2.38 -12.68 1.43
N ARG A 85 2.53 -13.66 2.31
CA ARG A 85 1.59 -13.91 3.41
C ARG A 85 1.94 -13.11 4.66
N ASN A 86 3.22 -12.88 4.92
CA ASN A 86 3.70 -12.11 6.06
C ASN A 86 4.33 -10.79 5.58
N PRO A 87 3.91 -9.62 6.10
CA PRO A 87 4.51 -8.33 5.74
C PRO A 87 6.03 -8.23 5.95
N ALA A 88 6.60 -9.02 6.87
CA ALA A 88 8.05 -9.07 7.11
C ALA A 88 8.81 -9.69 5.92
N ASP A 89 8.22 -10.69 5.24
CA ASP A 89 8.82 -11.39 4.12
C ASP A 89 8.98 -10.51 2.87
N MET A 90 8.27 -9.36 2.84
CA MET A 90 8.38 -8.40 1.75
C MET A 90 9.82 -7.85 1.61
N ILE A 91 10.50 -7.65 2.74
CA ILE A 91 11.90 -7.20 2.75
C ILE A 91 12.80 -8.25 2.09
N ASP A 92 12.62 -9.52 2.44
CA ASP A 92 13.42 -10.61 1.90
C ASP A 92 13.09 -10.88 0.42
N ALA A 93 11.83 -10.68 0.02
CA ALA A 93 11.42 -10.77 -1.38
C ALA A 93 12.10 -9.71 -2.25
N PHE A 94 12.22 -8.47 -1.78
CA PHE A 94 13.00 -7.43 -2.48
C PHE A 94 14.49 -7.74 -2.52
N LYS A 95 15.11 -8.06 -1.37
CA LYS A 95 16.53 -8.39 -1.28
C LYS A 95 16.91 -9.59 -2.14
N GLY A 96 16.03 -10.58 -2.21
CA GLY A 96 16.21 -11.77 -3.04
C GLY A 96 15.86 -11.57 -4.51
N GLY A 97 15.49 -10.35 -4.93
CA GLY A 97 15.09 -10.07 -6.30
C GLY A 97 13.89 -10.89 -6.77
N LYS A 98 12.99 -11.27 -5.88
CA LYS A 98 11.77 -12.02 -6.20
C LYS A 98 10.63 -11.12 -6.68
N ILE A 99 10.64 -9.86 -6.27
CA ILE A 99 9.66 -8.84 -6.64
C ILE A 99 10.34 -7.55 -7.08
N ASP A 100 9.67 -6.80 -7.94
CA ASP A 100 10.14 -5.52 -8.49
C ASP A 100 9.38 -4.35 -7.88
N VAL A 101 8.13 -4.56 -7.48
CA VAL A 101 7.25 -3.52 -6.93
C VAL A 101 6.29 -4.13 -5.91
N THR A 102 5.85 -3.33 -4.95
CA THR A 102 4.77 -3.67 -4.01
C THR A 102 3.98 -2.44 -3.57
N PHE A 103 2.86 -2.65 -2.89
CA PHE A 103 2.09 -1.61 -2.19
C PHE A 103 1.99 -2.01 -0.72
N ILE A 104 2.64 -1.24 0.16
CA ILE A 104 2.75 -1.62 1.58
C ILE A 104 2.90 -0.40 2.48
N GLY A 105 2.56 -0.55 3.77
CA GLY A 105 2.74 0.48 4.78
C GLY A 105 4.21 0.87 4.98
N ILE A 106 4.46 2.15 5.13
CA ILE A 106 5.80 2.69 5.40
C ILE A 106 6.16 2.41 6.86
N THR A 107 7.29 1.73 7.10
CA THR A 107 7.92 1.55 8.42
C THR A 107 9.42 1.82 8.32
N LYS A 108 10.08 2.04 9.45
CA LYS A 108 11.54 2.28 9.48
C LYS A 108 12.31 1.13 8.82
N ASP A 109 11.99 -0.11 9.17
CA ASP A 109 12.66 -1.30 8.65
C ASP A 109 12.51 -1.42 7.13
N ARG A 110 11.30 -1.15 6.61
CA ARG A 110 11.01 -1.19 5.17
C ARG A 110 11.71 -0.07 4.42
N ALA A 111 11.69 1.16 4.96
CA ALA A 111 12.38 2.29 4.36
C ALA A 111 13.92 2.14 4.36
N ALA A 112 14.47 1.31 5.24
CA ALA A 112 15.87 0.95 5.19
C ALA A 112 16.17 -0.09 4.07
N ALA A 113 15.19 -0.92 3.72
CA ALA A 113 15.38 -2.04 2.78
C ALA A 113 15.06 -1.68 1.31
N PHE A 114 14.07 -0.82 1.07
CA PHE A 114 13.65 -0.39 -0.27
C PHE A 114 13.16 1.06 -0.25
N ASP A 115 13.02 1.69 -1.41
CA ASP A 115 12.53 3.05 -1.54
C ASP A 115 11.02 3.08 -1.71
N PHE A 116 10.42 4.19 -1.29
CA PHE A 116 8.99 4.45 -1.42
C PHE A 116 8.72 5.64 -2.34
N GLY A 117 7.74 5.46 -3.22
CA GLY A 117 7.11 6.55 -3.96
C GLY A 117 6.01 7.24 -3.14
N PRO A 118 5.14 8.03 -3.80
CA PRO A 118 4.04 8.70 -3.13
C PRO A 118 3.06 7.72 -2.48
N VAL A 119 2.42 8.19 -1.41
CA VAL A 119 1.32 7.48 -0.75
C VAL A 119 0.11 7.47 -1.67
N MET A 120 -0.46 6.29 -1.87
CA MET A 120 -1.64 6.09 -2.70
C MET A 120 -2.90 5.83 -1.89
N ILE A 121 -2.77 5.05 -0.82
CA ILE A 121 -3.88 4.56 0.01
C ILE A 121 -3.60 4.91 1.46
N GLY A 122 -4.64 5.27 2.22
CA GLY A 122 -4.64 5.34 3.67
C GLY A 122 -5.42 4.17 4.26
N LEU A 123 -4.88 3.52 5.28
CA LEU A 123 -5.64 2.53 6.05
C LEU A 123 -6.01 3.13 7.39
N ARG A 124 -7.28 3.41 7.60
CA ARG A 124 -7.81 3.95 8.87
C ARG A 124 -7.53 3.00 10.01
N THR A 125 -7.00 3.55 11.10
CA THR A 125 -6.71 2.80 12.32
C THR A 125 -7.52 3.34 13.49
N THR A 126 -8.02 2.41 14.31
CA THR A 126 -8.76 2.74 15.52
C THR A 126 -8.52 1.65 16.57
N PHE A 127 -9.39 1.53 17.55
CA PHE A 127 -9.30 0.56 18.62
C PHE A 127 -10.56 -0.29 18.68
N LEU A 128 -10.39 -1.57 18.99
CA LEU A 128 -11.46 -2.47 19.44
C LEU A 128 -11.34 -2.59 20.96
N VAL A 129 -12.46 -2.39 21.65
CA VAL A 129 -12.55 -2.51 23.10
C VAL A 129 -13.57 -3.59 23.49
N PRO A 130 -13.39 -4.32 24.61
CA PRO A 130 -14.34 -5.36 25.04
C PRO A 130 -15.70 -4.77 25.41
N ALA A 131 -16.72 -5.63 25.49
CA ALA A 131 -18.10 -5.24 25.83
C ALA A 131 -18.18 -4.51 27.19
N SER A 132 -17.38 -4.92 28.16
CA SER A 132 -17.31 -4.35 29.51
C SER A 132 -16.56 -3.03 29.61
N SER A 133 -15.88 -2.59 28.54
CA SER A 133 -15.07 -1.38 28.56
C SER A 133 -15.92 -0.11 28.74
N ALA A 134 -15.49 0.76 29.65
CA ALA A 134 -16.03 2.11 29.80
C ALA A 134 -15.55 3.08 28.71
N ILE A 135 -14.46 2.76 27.98
CA ILE A 135 -13.87 3.57 26.92
C ILE A 135 -14.84 3.67 25.74
N LYS A 136 -15.22 4.88 25.34
CA LYS A 136 -16.19 5.16 24.27
C LYS A 136 -15.59 5.89 23.08
N SER A 137 -14.42 6.50 23.25
CA SER A 137 -13.78 7.35 22.24
C SER A 137 -12.26 7.17 22.23
N ILE A 138 -11.65 7.52 21.11
CA ILE A 138 -10.17 7.44 20.93
C ILE A 138 -9.39 8.27 21.98
N PRO A 139 -9.80 9.50 22.34
CA PRO A 139 -9.10 10.27 23.36
C PRO A 139 -9.05 9.61 24.75
N GLU A 140 -9.97 8.71 25.05
CA GLU A 140 -10.01 7.99 26.34
C GLU A 140 -9.04 6.81 26.44
N ILE A 141 -8.33 6.50 25.37
CA ILE A 141 -7.38 5.38 25.30
C ILE A 141 -6.09 5.66 26.08
N ASP A 142 -5.58 6.90 26.02
CA ASP A 142 -4.29 7.23 26.65
C ASP A 142 -4.45 7.59 28.12
N GLN A 143 -4.78 6.61 28.95
CA GLN A 143 -4.92 6.76 30.40
C GLN A 143 -4.02 5.77 31.13
N ALA A 144 -3.57 6.16 32.31
CA ALA A 144 -2.81 5.29 33.20
C ALA A 144 -3.62 4.03 33.53
N GLY A 145 -2.99 2.86 33.40
CA GLY A 145 -3.61 1.56 33.62
C GLY A 145 -4.26 0.95 32.38
N VAL A 146 -4.50 1.70 31.31
CA VAL A 146 -4.99 1.15 30.03
C VAL A 146 -3.85 0.40 29.34
N ARG A 147 -4.12 -0.83 28.89
CA ARG A 147 -3.20 -1.71 28.19
C ARG A 147 -3.67 -1.87 26.75
N ILE A 148 -2.88 -1.39 25.81
CA ILE A 148 -3.17 -1.37 24.37
C ILE A 148 -2.38 -2.47 23.68
N VAL A 149 -3.06 -3.45 23.08
CA VAL A 149 -2.40 -4.42 22.21
C VAL A 149 -2.18 -3.81 20.85
N VAL A 150 -0.97 -3.96 20.30
CA VAL A 150 -0.62 -3.52 18.94
C VAL A 150 0.22 -4.60 18.25
N PRO A 151 0.10 -4.76 16.92
CA PRO A 151 0.98 -5.64 16.18
C PRO A 151 2.43 -5.14 16.23
N ALA A 152 3.36 -6.04 16.47
CA ALA A 152 4.79 -5.74 16.43
C ALA A 152 5.22 -5.29 15.01
N ARG A 153 6.20 -4.39 14.92
CA ARG A 153 6.79 -3.91 13.64
C ARG A 153 5.74 -3.38 12.66
N SER A 154 4.70 -2.72 13.16
CA SER A 154 3.60 -2.14 12.38
C SER A 154 3.67 -0.62 12.36
N ALA A 155 3.24 -0.01 11.26
CA ALA A 155 3.25 1.45 11.11
C ALA A 155 2.35 2.15 12.15
N GLN A 156 1.18 1.57 12.47
CA GLN A 156 0.31 2.10 13.54
C GLN A 156 0.97 1.98 14.91
N GLY A 157 1.73 0.91 15.18
CA GLY A 157 2.48 0.75 16.42
C GLY A 157 3.59 1.79 16.55
N GLU A 158 4.34 2.05 15.47
CA GLU A 158 5.37 3.12 15.44
C GLU A 158 4.74 4.52 15.61
N HIS A 159 3.52 4.73 15.14
CA HIS A 159 2.80 5.98 15.34
C HIS A 159 2.33 6.13 16.79
N LEU A 160 1.74 5.09 17.37
CA LEU A 160 1.28 5.10 18.76
C LEU A 160 2.42 5.36 19.75
N GLU A 161 3.64 4.84 19.51
CA GLU A 161 4.83 5.13 20.34
C GLU A 161 5.13 6.63 20.48
N LYS A 162 4.72 7.42 19.50
CA LYS A 162 4.98 8.87 19.49
C LYS A 162 3.90 9.66 20.23
N ILE A 163 2.68 9.14 20.28
CA ILE A 163 1.52 9.89 20.80
C ILE A 163 1.02 9.39 22.16
N ILE A 164 1.17 8.10 22.48
CA ILE A 164 0.79 7.52 23.78
C ILE A 164 1.78 7.95 24.84
N LYS A 165 1.24 8.47 25.95
CA LYS A 165 2.03 9.00 27.09
C LYS A 165 1.77 8.25 28.39
N SER A 166 0.56 7.76 28.60
CA SER A 166 0.07 7.23 29.88
C SER A 166 -0.28 5.74 29.82
N ALA A 167 -0.85 5.29 28.71
CA ALA A 167 -1.23 3.90 28.52
C ALA A 167 -0.01 3.01 28.23
N THR A 168 -0.12 1.72 28.55
CA THR A 168 0.92 0.72 28.29
C THR A 168 0.67 0.01 26.95
N MET A 169 1.68 -0.14 26.13
CA MET A 169 1.60 -0.85 24.85
C MET A 169 2.12 -2.29 24.98
N LEU A 170 1.27 -3.25 24.61
CA LEU A 170 1.60 -4.69 24.55
C LEU A 170 1.76 -5.10 23.07
N ARG A 171 2.91 -5.67 22.72
CA ARG A 171 3.20 -6.06 21.34
C ARG A 171 2.94 -7.53 21.13
N VAL A 172 2.20 -7.83 20.04
CA VAL A 172 1.87 -9.21 19.62
C VAL A 172 2.36 -9.48 18.21
N PRO A 173 2.55 -10.74 17.80
CA PRO A 173 2.80 -11.11 16.42
C PRO A 173 1.73 -10.56 15.46
N VAL A 174 2.12 -10.26 14.21
CA VAL A 174 1.26 -9.55 13.22
C VAL A 174 0.45 -10.52 12.35
N GLU A 175 0.79 -11.79 12.35
CA GLU A 175 0.27 -12.81 11.41
C GLU A 175 -1.22 -13.08 11.59
N THR A 176 -1.72 -12.97 12.83
CA THR A 176 -3.13 -13.20 13.15
C THR A 176 -3.63 -12.26 14.25
N THR A 177 -4.95 -12.12 14.37
CA THR A 177 -5.57 -11.34 15.45
C THR A 177 -5.70 -12.13 16.75
N LYS A 178 -5.49 -13.45 16.71
CA LYS A 178 -5.74 -14.33 17.86
C LYS A 178 -4.96 -13.96 19.13
N PRO A 179 -3.65 -13.67 19.11
CA PRO A 179 -2.93 -13.26 20.31
C PRO A 179 -3.52 -11.99 20.96
N ALA A 180 -3.98 -11.04 20.15
CA ALA A 180 -4.62 -9.83 20.64
C ALA A 180 -5.99 -10.11 21.26
N THR A 181 -6.82 -10.91 20.59
CA THR A 181 -8.16 -11.28 21.12
C THR A 181 -8.08 -12.11 22.39
N ASP A 182 -7.08 -12.99 22.53
CA ASP A 182 -6.85 -13.78 23.76
C ASP A 182 -6.50 -12.85 24.95
N LEU A 183 -5.64 -11.84 24.75
CA LEU A 183 -5.30 -10.86 25.78
C LEU A 183 -6.51 -10.02 26.22
N ILE A 184 -7.37 -9.63 25.26
CA ILE A 184 -8.62 -8.92 25.57
C ILE A 184 -9.60 -9.82 26.33
N ALA A 185 -9.82 -11.05 25.84
CA ALA A 185 -10.76 -11.99 26.43
C ALA A 185 -10.37 -12.39 27.87
N SER A 186 -9.07 -12.51 28.15
CA SER A 186 -8.55 -12.84 29.48
C SER A 186 -8.44 -11.63 30.43
N GLY A 187 -8.81 -10.42 29.98
CA GLY A 187 -8.68 -9.20 30.76
C GLY A 187 -7.23 -8.75 30.98
N GLN A 188 -6.28 -9.26 30.19
CA GLN A 188 -4.88 -8.84 30.22
C GLN A 188 -4.61 -7.59 29.36
N ALA A 189 -5.57 -7.20 28.50
CA ALA A 189 -5.54 -5.97 27.74
C ALA A 189 -6.93 -5.31 27.69
N ASP A 190 -6.97 -4.00 27.47
CA ASP A 190 -8.16 -3.17 27.53
C ASP A 190 -8.59 -2.65 26.14
N ALA A 191 -7.64 -2.59 25.20
CA ALA A 191 -7.90 -2.17 23.82
C ALA A 191 -6.95 -2.88 22.84
N PHE A 192 -7.45 -3.16 21.63
CA PHE A 192 -6.66 -3.67 20.52
C PHE A 192 -6.63 -2.64 19.38
N SER A 193 -5.45 -2.13 19.05
CA SER A 193 -5.23 -1.19 17.97
C SER A 193 -4.87 -1.92 16.68
N HIS A 194 -5.64 -1.68 15.62
CA HIS A 194 -5.33 -2.16 14.27
C HIS A 194 -6.04 -1.32 13.20
N VAL A 195 -5.77 -1.64 11.92
CA VAL A 195 -6.60 -1.14 10.80
C VAL A 195 -8.02 -1.68 10.91
N VAL A 196 -8.99 -0.86 10.52
CA VAL A 196 -10.43 -1.18 10.67
C VAL A 196 -10.81 -2.59 10.17
N PRO A 197 -10.38 -3.06 8.98
CA PRO A 197 -10.76 -4.39 8.51
C PRO A 197 -10.28 -5.52 9.43
N MET A 198 -9.10 -5.37 10.03
CA MET A 198 -8.57 -6.39 10.96
C MET A 198 -9.31 -6.38 12.29
N LEU A 199 -9.75 -5.22 12.76
CA LEU A 199 -10.61 -5.15 13.95
C LEU A 199 -11.97 -5.80 13.68
N ALA A 200 -12.57 -5.57 12.52
CA ALA A 200 -13.80 -6.23 12.12
C ALA A 200 -13.65 -7.77 12.06
N ASN A 201 -12.52 -8.26 11.56
CA ASN A 201 -12.20 -9.69 11.56
C ASN A 201 -11.98 -10.27 12.98
N ALA A 202 -11.56 -9.43 13.93
CA ALA A 202 -11.35 -9.83 15.34
C ALA A 202 -12.65 -9.86 16.16
N GLN A 203 -13.64 -9.05 15.81
CA GLN A 203 -14.90 -8.91 16.57
C GLN A 203 -15.65 -10.22 16.86
N PRO A 204 -15.77 -11.17 15.91
CA PRO A 204 -16.45 -12.45 16.19
C PRO A 204 -15.84 -13.25 17.35
N ALA A 205 -14.52 -13.11 17.60
CA ALA A 205 -13.85 -13.75 18.72
C ALA A 205 -14.09 -13.03 20.07
N LEU A 206 -14.68 -11.82 20.04
CA LEU A 206 -14.95 -10.98 21.21
C LEU A 206 -16.39 -10.48 21.20
N PRO A 207 -17.39 -11.33 21.53
CA PRO A 207 -18.79 -10.96 21.46
C PRO A 207 -19.11 -9.70 22.27
N GLY A 208 -19.86 -8.78 21.68
CA GLY A 208 -20.23 -7.50 22.29
C GLY A 208 -19.12 -6.43 22.27
N SER A 209 -17.92 -6.76 21.78
CA SER A 209 -16.85 -5.75 21.59
C SER A 209 -17.27 -4.65 20.64
N ARG A 210 -16.64 -3.50 20.76
CA ARG A 210 -16.94 -2.32 19.96
C ARG A 210 -15.68 -1.82 19.27
N ILE A 211 -15.77 -1.51 17.99
CA ILE A 211 -14.76 -0.71 17.28
C ILE A 211 -15.09 0.75 17.55
N LEU A 212 -14.12 1.50 18.10
CA LEU A 212 -14.31 2.92 18.40
C LEU A 212 -14.49 3.72 17.10
N PRO A 213 -15.39 4.71 17.08
CA PRO A 213 -15.60 5.55 15.91
C PRO A 213 -14.39 6.46 15.64
N GLY A 214 -14.19 6.81 14.37
CA GLY A 214 -13.11 7.69 13.94
C GLY A 214 -11.82 6.93 13.63
N SER A 215 -10.75 7.69 13.43
CA SER A 215 -9.39 7.19 13.18
C SER A 215 -8.40 8.09 13.90
N TYR A 216 -7.38 7.50 14.54
CA TYR A 216 -6.30 8.29 15.12
C TYR A 216 -5.11 8.44 14.16
N TYR A 217 -5.05 7.60 13.13
CA TYR A 217 -3.98 7.58 12.14
C TYR A 217 -4.43 6.81 10.90
N ASP A 218 -4.11 7.33 9.74
CA ASP A 218 -4.26 6.60 8.49
C ASP A 218 -2.87 6.08 8.07
N VAL A 219 -2.68 4.76 8.17
CA VAL A 219 -1.41 4.13 7.77
C VAL A 219 -1.15 4.40 6.31
N PRO A 220 -0.06 5.11 5.97
CA PRO A 220 0.25 5.43 4.59
C PRO A 220 0.73 4.18 3.85
N ILE A 221 0.00 3.79 2.81
CA ILE A 221 0.40 2.74 1.88
C ILE A 221 0.95 3.41 0.63
N ALA A 222 2.20 3.13 0.33
CA ALA A 222 2.91 3.66 -0.81
C ALA A 222 3.38 2.55 -1.75
N ILE A 223 3.65 2.93 -3.00
CA ILE A 223 4.39 2.08 -3.91
C ILE A 223 5.82 1.94 -3.42
N GLY A 224 6.30 0.69 -3.26
CA GLY A 224 7.68 0.37 -2.92
C GLY A 224 8.40 -0.25 -4.10
N TYR A 225 9.68 0.09 -4.30
CA TYR A 225 10.56 -0.40 -5.35
C TYR A 225 12.00 -0.53 -4.83
N PRO A 226 12.92 -1.22 -5.54
CA PRO A 226 14.27 -1.50 -5.04
C PRO A 226 15.01 -0.25 -4.62
N LYS A 227 15.82 -0.38 -3.57
CA LYS A 227 16.65 0.71 -3.01
C LYS A 227 17.62 1.26 -4.05
N GLY A 228 17.71 2.59 -4.17
CA GLY A 228 18.58 3.25 -5.14
C GLY A 228 18.10 3.15 -6.58
N SER A 229 16.80 2.94 -6.81
CA SER A 229 16.22 2.92 -8.16
C SER A 229 16.54 4.20 -8.94
N PRO A 230 16.73 4.12 -10.27
CA PRO A 230 17.01 5.28 -11.11
C PRO A 230 15.90 6.35 -11.04
N THR A 231 16.27 7.61 -11.29
CA THR A 231 15.32 8.75 -11.29
C THR A 231 14.12 8.50 -12.20
N ALA A 232 14.30 7.83 -13.34
CA ALA A 232 13.20 7.51 -14.24
C ALA A 232 12.14 6.61 -13.59
N VAL A 233 12.53 5.64 -12.76
CA VAL A 233 11.63 4.79 -11.96
C VAL A 233 10.87 5.64 -10.95
N VAL A 234 11.58 6.53 -10.23
CA VAL A 234 10.97 7.41 -9.21
C VAL A 234 9.94 8.34 -9.84
N GLU A 235 10.28 9.02 -10.93
CA GLU A 235 9.37 9.95 -11.61
C GLU A 235 8.17 9.23 -12.24
N HIS A 236 8.40 8.05 -12.83
CA HIS A 236 7.30 7.24 -13.35
C HIS A 236 6.34 6.78 -12.23
N ALA A 237 6.87 6.34 -11.09
CA ALA A 237 6.06 5.97 -9.93
C ALA A 237 5.23 7.15 -9.41
N LYS A 238 5.81 8.35 -9.37
CA LYS A 238 5.08 9.59 -9.01
C LYS A 238 3.94 9.89 -9.96
N ALA A 239 4.22 9.90 -11.26
CA ALA A 239 3.20 10.15 -12.29
C ALA A 239 2.09 9.08 -12.26
N PHE A 240 2.47 7.81 -12.13
CA PHE A 240 1.53 6.70 -12.03
C PHE A 240 0.60 6.85 -10.83
N VAL A 241 1.13 7.09 -9.63
CA VAL A 241 0.31 7.26 -8.42
C VAL A 241 -0.63 8.46 -8.56
N ALA A 242 -0.14 9.59 -9.08
CA ALA A 242 -0.97 10.77 -9.29
C ALA A 242 -2.16 10.47 -10.23
N ASP A 243 -1.90 9.75 -11.32
CA ASP A 243 -2.96 9.38 -12.27
C ASP A 243 -3.93 8.32 -11.71
N MET A 244 -3.44 7.32 -10.96
CA MET A 244 -4.32 6.35 -10.29
C MET A 244 -5.33 7.02 -9.36
N LYS A 245 -4.91 8.10 -8.70
CA LYS A 245 -5.77 8.92 -7.84
C LYS A 245 -6.73 9.79 -8.69
N ALA A 246 -6.19 10.54 -9.64
CA ALA A 246 -6.96 11.49 -10.44
C ALA A 246 -8.01 10.83 -11.36
N SER A 247 -7.68 9.67 -11.95
CA SER A 247 -8.61 8.91 -12.80
C SER A 247 -9.71 8.19 -12.02
N GLY A 248 -9.59 8.12 -10.68
CA GLY A 248 -10.47 7.32 -9.84
C GLY A 248 -10.24 5.80 -9.94
N PHE A 249 -9.18 5.34 -10.61
CA PHE A 249 -8.89 3.91 -10.73
C PHE A 249 -8.66 3.26 -9.37
N ALA A 250 -7.85 3.90 -8.50
CA ALA A 250 -7.59 3.40 -7.15
C ALA A 250 -8.88 3.30 -6.33
N GLN A 251 -9.75 4.32 -6.41
CA GLN A 251 -11.04 4.32 -5.73
C GLN A 251 -11.93 3.16 -6.18
N LYS A 252 -12.06 2.94 -7.49
CA LYS A 252 -12.84 1.83 -8.06
C LYS A 252 -12.28 0.46 -7.69
N ALA A 253 -10.95 0.33 -7.61
CA ALA A 253 -10.31 -0.92 -7.19
C ALA A 253 -10.64 -1.26 -5.73
N ILE A 254 -10.66 -0.26 -4.84
CA ILE A 254 -11.08 -0.41 -3.44
C ILE A 254 -12.56 -0.80 -3.36
N GLU A 255 -13.43 -0.09 -4.07
CA GLU A 255 -14.89 -0.32 -4.05
C GLU A 255 -15.28 -1.74 -4.47
N ARG A 256 -14.56 -2.35 -5.43
CA ARG A 256 -14.78 -3.74 -5.83
C ARG A 256 -14.59 -4.75 -4.70
N MET A 257 -13.79 -4.42 -3.69
CA MET A 257 -13.59 -5.29 -2.54
C MET A 257 -14.75 -5.25 -1.52
N GLY A 258 -15.65 -4.29 -1.62
CA GLY A 258 -16.79 -4.12 -0.73
C GLY A 258 -16.36 -4.01 0.74
N LYS A 259 -17.07 -4.70 1.65
CA LYS A 259 -16.79 -4.66 3.10
C LYS A 259 -15.37 -5.10 3.50
N LYS A 260 -14.67 -5.88 2.67
CA LYS A 260 -13.27 -6.26 2.95
C LYS A 260 -12.34 -5.06 2.99
N ALA A 261 -12.71 -3.97 2.32
CA ALA A 261 -11.93 -2.73 2.27
C ALA A 261 -12.51 -1.59 3.13
N ASP A 262 -13.35 -1.88 4.10
CA ASP A 262 -13.82 -0.85 5.04
C ASP A 262 -12.64 -0.18 5.72
N GLY A 263 -12.60 1.18 5.70
CA GLY A 263 -11.48 1.95 6.22
C GLY A 263 -10.25 2.02 5.31
N VAL A 264 -10.30 1.45 4.10
CA VAL A 264 -9.32 1.68 3.03
C VAL A 264 -9.77 2.91 2.24
N VAL A 265 -8.93 3.92 2.14
CA VAL A 265 -9.27 5.19 1.48
C VAL A 265 -8.14 5.61 0.53
N VAL A 266 -8.50 6.29 -0.57
CA VAL A 266 -7.49 6.93 -1.42
C VAL A 266 -6.87 8.08 -0.63
N ALA A 267 -5.53 8.13 -0.55
CA ALA A 267 -4.83 9.21 0.14
C ALA A 267 -5.01 10.56 -0.61
N GLN A 268 -5.19 11.62 0.14
CA GLN A 268 -5.26 12.97 -0.40
C GLN A 268 -3.92 13.49 -0.90
#